data_e09a942441f8fe9ed7edb718fc5e654a
#
_entry.id   e09a942441f8fe9ed7edb718fc5e654a
#
_cell.length_a   1.000
_cell.length_b   1.000
_cell.length_c   1.000
_cell.angle_alpha   90.00
_cell.angle_beta   90.00
_cell.angle_gamma   90.00
#
_symmetry.space_group_name_H-M   'P 1'
#
loop_
_entity.id
_entity.type
_entity.pdbx_description
1 polymer ?
#
loop_
_entity_poly.entity_id
_entity_poly.type
_entity_poly.pdbx_seq_one_letter_code
_entity_poly.pdbx_strand_id
1 'polypeptide(L)'
;VSIPELRARIKIGERLFDYERRLKNEEENIRISCYKTLTELAEARDHETGTHLSRIAGLARCLAEAAGCSPDFCTDIEMFSPMHDIGKVGIPDGILHLPRRLTDAEFAIMKTHAEIGYQILKDKETLETAAEIAYTHHERWDGQGYPQGLEKENIPLSGRIVAIADTYDALRSIRPYKLPF
;
A
#
# COMPACT_ATOMS: atom_id res chain seq x y z
N VAL A 1 41.07 -9.15 34.70
CA VAL A 1 39.78 -8.43 34.79
C VAL A 1 39.13 -8.87 36.09
N SER A 2 38.77 -7.93 36.96
CA SER A 2 38.09 -8.22 38.21
C SER A 2 36.62 -8.57 37.97
N ILE A 3 36.01 -9.40 38.84
CA ILE A 3 34.58 -9.74 38.74
C ILE A 3 33.70 -8.50 38.73
N PRO A 4 33.93 -7.45 39.56
CA PRO A 4 33.15 -6.22 39.52
C PRO A 4 33.25 -5.48 38.15
N GLU A 5 34.47 -5.44 37.58
CA GLU A 5 34.69 -4.81 36.26
C GLU A 5 33.97 -5.57 35.14
N LEU A 6 34.00 -6.90 35.15
CA LEU A 6 33.24 -7.72 34.19
C LEU A 6 31.74 -7.49 34.28
N ARG A 7 31.19 -7.46 35.51
CA ARG A 7 29.79 -7.13 35.74
C ARG A 7 29.40 -5.74 35.22
N ALA A 8 30.25 -4.74 35.46
CA ALA A 8 30.01 -3.39 34.96
C ALA A 8 29.99 -3.35 33.41
N ARG A 9 30.92 -4.03 32.75
CA ARG A 9 30.97 -4.12 31.28
C ARG A 9 29.74 -4.84 30.71
N ILE A 10 29.31 -5.95 31.32
CA ILE A 10 28.09 -6.67 30.92
C ILE A 10 26.88 -5.74 31.03
N LYS A 11 26.70 -5.06 32.17
CA LYS A 11 25.58 -4.14 32.37
C LYS A 11 25.56 -2.95 31.40
N ILE A 12 26.74 -2.48 30.99
CA ILE A 12 26.84 -1.46 29.93
C ILE A 12 26.40 -2.05 28.58
N GLY A 13 26.88 -3.26 28.26
CA GLY A 13 26.49 -3.95 27.01
C GLY A 13 24.97 -4.19 26.92
N GLU A 14 24.36 -4.67 28.02
CA GLU A 14 22.90 -4.85 28.09
C GLU A 14 22.14 -3.54 27.84
N ARG A 15 22.59 -2.44 28.47
CA ARG A 15 21.97 -1.12 28.28
C ARG A 15 22.12 -0.61 26.86
N LEU A 16 23.29 -0.78 26.22
CA LEU A 16 23.50 -0.40 24.83
C LEU A 16 22.60 -1.20 23.89
N PHE A 17 22.52 -2.51 24.08
CA PHE A 17 21.67 -3.39 23.29
C PHE A 17 20.18 -3.00 23.43
N ASP A 18 19.72 -2.75 24.67
CA ASP A 18 18.33 -2.29 24.91
C ASP A 18 18.07 -0.93 24.29
N TYR A 19 19.04 -0.02 24.32
CA TYR A 19 18.93 1.29 23.71
C TYR A 19 18.85 1.22 22.18
N GLU A 20 19.74 0.43 21.56
CA GLU A 20 19.72 0.20 20.11
C GLU A 20 18.40 -0.43 19.64
N ARG A 21 17.90 -1.41 20.38
CA ARG A 21 16.61 -2.04 20.09
C ARG A 21 15.45 -1.04 20.19
N ARG A 22 15.46 -0.16 21.19
CA ARG A 22 14.45 0.89 21.34
C ARG A 22 14.50 1.88 20.19
N LEU A 23 15.69 2.35 19.83
CA LEU A 23 15.85 3.26 18.69
C LEU A 23 15.34 2.66 17.39
N LYS A 24 15.68 1.40 17.10
CA LYS A 24 15.20 0.71 15.91
C LYS A 24 13.68 0.59 15.89
N ASN A 25 13.06 0.26 17.02
CA ASN A 25 11.61 0.18 17.10
C ASN A 25 10.94 1.56 16.93
N GLU A 26 11.54 2.61 17.48
CA GLU A 26 11.02 3.98 17.36
C GLU A 26 11.13 4.47 15.91
N GLU A 27 12.25 4.22 15.24
CA GLU A 27 12.44 4.51 13.82
C GLU A 27 11.38 3.81 12.96
N GLU A 28 11.14 2.52 13.20
CA GLU A 28 10.13 1.74 12.49
C GLU A 28 8.71 2.30 12.71
N ASN A 29 8.37 2.64 13.95
CA ASN A 29 7.06 3.22 14.27
C ASN A 29 6.86 4.59 13.59
N ILE A 30 7.89 5.43 13.56
CA ILE A 30 7.85 6.71 12.85
C ILE A 30 7.64 6.47 11.36
N ARG A 31 8.36 5.52 10.76
CA ARG A 31 8.26 5.18 9.35
C ARG A 31 6.83 4.73 8.99
N ILE A 32 6.27 3.78 9.74
CA ILE A 32 4.90 3.30 9.56
C ILE A 32 3.89 4.45 9.69
N SER A 33 4.05 5.30 10.70
CA SER A 33 3.17 6.45 10.92
C SER A 33 3.24 7.44 9.75
N CYS A 34 4.43 7.71 9.21
CA CYS A 34 4.60 8.57 8.05
C CYS A 34 3.90 7.99 6.82
N TYR A 35 4.07 6.70 6.53
CA TYR A 35 3.42 6.06 5.39
C TYR A 35 1.90 6.13 5.50
N LYS A 36 1.36 5.81 6.68
CA LYS A 36 -0.07 5.90 6.94
C LYS A 36 -0.61 7.32 6.75
N THR A 37 0.06 8.32 7.30
CA THR A 37 -0.35 9.72 7.17
C THR A 37 -0.31 10.20 5.71
N LEU A 38 0.71 9.81 4.94
CA LEU A 38 0.82 10.17 3.52
C LEU A 38 -0.30 9.53 2.69
N THR A 39 -0.64 8.29 2.99
CA THR A 39 -1.74 7.57 2.32
C THR A 39 -3.09 8.20 2.67
N GLU A 40 -3.34 8.48 3.95
CA GLU A 40 -4.56 9.15 4.40
C GLU A 40 -4.70 10.55 3.79
N LEU A 41 -3.59 11.28 3.60
CA LEU A 41 -3.60 12.59 2.95
C LEU A 41 -3.95 12.48 1.45
N ALA A 42 -3.44 11.47 0.76
CA ALA A 42 -3.77 11.22 -0.63
C ALA A 42 -5.27 10.88 -0.81
N GLU A 43 -5.79 10.00 0.04
CA GLU A 43 -7.19 9.57 0.05
C GLU A 43 -8.17 10.69 0.47
N ALA A 44 -7.74 11.63 1.32
CA ALA A 44 -8.58 12.75 1.74
C ALA A 44 -9.08 13.60 0.55
N ARG A 45 -8.42 13.52 -0.61
CA ARG A 45 -8.86 14.17 -1.85
C ARG A 45 -9.98 13.41 -2.56
N ASP A 46 -10.06 12.10 -2.41
CA ASP A 46 -11.00 11.24 -3.16
C ASP A 46 -12.32 10.98 -2.41
N HIS A 47 -12.53 11.62 -1.25
CA HIS A 47 -13.68 11.38 -0.37
C HIS A 47 -13.84 9.91 0.07
N GLU A 48 -12.87 9.05 -0.16
CA GLU A 48 -12.83 7.72 0.42
C GLU A 48 -12.49 7.81 1.91
N THR A 49 -13.08 6.93 2.71
CA THR A 49 -12.91 7.01 4.17
C THR A 49 -11.70 6.19 4.61
N GLY A 50 -10.97 6.63 5.64
CA GLY A 50 -9.83 5.89 6.21
C GLY A 50 -10.16 4.43 6.63
N THR A 51 -11.45 4.10 6.75
CA THR A 51 -11.92 2.72 6.94
C THR A 51 -11.72 1.84 5.71
N HIS A 52 -11.77 2.40 4.49
CA HIS A 52 -11.45 1.67 3.25
C HIS A 52 -10.00 1.18 3.27
N LEU A 53 -9.04 2.06 3.53
CA LEU A 53 -7.62 1.71 3.58
C LEU A 53 -7.33 0.58 4.56
N SER A 54 -7.93 0.63 5.76
CA SER A 54 -7.76 -0.42 6.77
C SER A 54 -8.38 -1.75 6.33
N ARG A 55 -9.52 -1.73 5.60
CA ARG A 55 -10.13 -2.95 5.07
C ARG A 55 -9.27 -3.55 3.96
N ILE A 56 -8.74 -2.74 3.03
CA ILE A 56 -7.83 -3.20 1.97
C ILE A 56 -6.60 -3.86 2.58
N ALA A 57 -5.97 -3.23 3.57
CA ALA A 57 -4.81 -3.80 4.27
C ALA A 57 -5.10 -5.19 4.85
N GLY A 58 -6.20 -5.31 5.62
CA GLY A 58 -6.59 -6.59 6.23
C GLY A 58 -6.98 -7.65 5.20
N LEU A 59 -7.70 -7.29 4.14
CA LEU A 59 -8.07 -8.21 3.06
C LEU A 59 -6.84 -8.69 2.29
N ALA A 60 -5.92 -7.79 1.93
CA ALA A 60 -4.71 -8.13 1.22
C ALA A 60 -3.84 -9.10 2.04
N ARG A 61 -3.69 -8.86 3.34
CA ARG A 61 -3.01 -9.78 4.25
C ARG A 61 -3.67 -11.15 4.30
N CYS A 62 -4.99 -11.21 4.52
CA CYS A 62 -5.72 -12.48 4.56
C CYS A 62 -5.55 -13.28 3.25
N LEU A 63 -5.59 -12.61 2.10
CA LEU A 63 -5.39 -13.25 0.79
C LEU A 63 -3.96 -13.78 0.64
N ALA A 64 -2.95 -13.01 1.07
CA ALA A 64 -1.54 -13.43 1.03
C ALA A 64 -1.29 -14.65 1.93
N GLU A 65 -1.82 -14.65 3.15
CA GLU A 65 -1.74 -15.78 4.08
C GLU A 65 -2.41 -17.02 3.49
N ALA A 66 -3.62 -16.88 2.92
CA ALA A 66 -4.34 -17.97 2.28
C ALA A 66 -3.63 -18.50 1.03
N ALA A 67 -2.87 -17.65 0.34
CA ALA A 67 -2.03 -18.05 -0.80
C ALA A 67 -0.72 -18.72 -0.38
N GLY A 68 -0.41 -18.82 0.93
CA GLY A 68 0.81 -19.44 1.44
C GLY A 68 2.07 -18.58 1.29
N CYS A 69 1.91 -17.27 1.21
CA CYS A 69 3.04 -16.34 1.14
C CYS A 69 3.86 -16.32 2.44
N SER A 70 5.11 -15.85 2.33
CA SER A 70 5.98 -15.69 3.50
C SER A 70 5.42 -14.65 4.49
N PRO A 71 5.73 -14.75 5.80
CA PRO A 71 5.32 -13.76 6.79
C PRO A 71 5.77 -12.33 6.46
N ASP A 72 6.97 -12.18 5.90
CA ASP A 72 7.50 -10.88 5.49
C ASP A 72 6.66 -10.28 4.36
N PHE A 73 6.34 -11.08 3.33
CA PHE A 73 5.45 -10.63 2.24
C PHE A 73 4.05 -10.27 2.76
N CYS A 74 3.49 -11.05 3.71
CA CYS A 74 2.19 -10.74 4.31
C CYS A 74 2.22 -9.41 5.09
N THR A 75 3.34 -9.11 5.74
CA THR A 75 3.54 -7.84 6.45
C THR A 75 3.68 -6.67 5.47
N ASP A 76 4.47 -6.84 4.42
CA ASP A 76 4.67 -5.81 3.40
C ASP A 76 3.38 -5.49 2.65
N ILE A 77 2.61 -6.51 2.25
CA ILE A 77 1.37 -6.27 1.52
C ILE A 77 0.30 -5.60 2.40
N GLU A 78 0.23 -5.95 3.70
CA GLU A 78 -0.64 -5.25 4.66
C GLU A 78 -0.24 -3.78 4.79
N MET A 79 1.05 -3.50 4.89
CA MET A 79 1.58 -2.15 5.06
C MET A 79 1.37 -1.29 3.81
N PHE A 80 1.60 -1.84 2.62
CA PHE A 80 1.71 -1.07 1.38
C PHE A 80 0.48 -1.11 0.48
N SER A 81 -0.44 -2.08 0.66
CA SER A 81 -1.68 -2.11 -0.12
C SER A 81 -2.53 -0.84 0.00
N PRO A 82 -2.58 -0.12 1.13
CA PRO A 82 -3.26 1.18 1.19
C PRO A 82 -2.73 2.23 0.22
N MET A 83 -1.47 2.09 -0.24
CA MET A 83 -0.83 3.06 -1.15
C MET A 83 -1.17 2.85 -2.64
N HIS A 84 -2.03 1.87 -2.98
CA HIS A 84 -2.36 1.55 -4.38
C HIS A 84 -2.80 2.77 -5.20
N ASP A 85 -3.57 3.65 -4.59
CA ASP A 85 -4.19 4.81 -5.20
C ASP A 85 -3.46 6.15 -4.93
N ILE A 86 -2.25 6.11 -4.35
CA ILE A 86 -1.50 7.34 -3.99
C ILE A 86 -1.30 8.28 -5.17
N GLY A 87 -1.24 7.77 -6.39
CA GLY A 87 -1.11 8.57 -7.60
C GLY A 87 -2.31 9.42 -7.96
N LYS A 88 -3.47 9.22 -7.32
CA LYS A 88 -4.64 10.10 -7.48
C LYS A 88 -4.34 11.55 -7.09
N VAL A 89 -3.28 11.80 -6.33
CA VAL A 89 -2.80 13.17 -6.04
C VAL A 89 -2.47 13.96 -7.30
N GLY A 90 -2.11 13.30 -8.39
CA GLY A 90 -1.80 13.92 -9.69
C GLY A 90 -2.99 14.06 -10.63
N ILE A 91 -4.17 13.53 -10.26
CA ILE A 91 -5.38 13.65 -11.09
C ILE A 91 -6.07 14.99 -10.83
N PRO A 92 -6.47 15.72 -11.90
CA PRO A 92 -7.19 16.98 -11.76
C PRO A 92 -8.52 16.80 -11.03
N ASP A 93 -8.86 17.71 -10.09
CA ASP A 93 -10.11 17.68 -9.33
C ASP A 93 -11.36 17.64 -10.21
N GLY A 94 -11.31 18.33 -11.36
CA GLY A 94 -12.41 18.34 -12.34
C GLY A 94 -12.67 16.96 -12.99
N ILE A 95 -11.79 15.98 -12.79
CA ILE A 95 -11.98 14.58 -13.24
C ILE A 95 -12.22 13.69 -12.03
N LEU A 96 -11.43 13.87 -10.97
CA LEU A 96 -11.51 13.04 -9.77
C LEU A 96 -12.89 13.06 -9.11
N HIS A 97 -13.53 14.25 -9.05
CA HIS A 97 -14.81 14.45 -8.35
C HIS A 97 -16.03 14.53 -9.25
N LEU A 98 -15.92 14.08 -10.51
CA LEU A 98 -17.08 14.10 -11.42
C LEU A 98 -18.22 13.22 -10.92
N PRO A 99 -19.43 13.77 -10.74
CA PRO A 99 -20.58 13.03 -10.23
C PRO A 99 -21.30 12.20 -11.33
N ARG A 100 -20.57 11.72 -12.32
CA ARG A 100 -21.05 10.91 -13.44
C ARG A 100 -20.01 9.92 -13.91
N ARG A 101 -20.38 9.02 -14.79
CA ARG A 101 -19.38 8.19 -15.49
C ARG A 101 -18.45 9.06 -16.32
N LEU A 102 -17.17 8.74 -16.23
CA LEU A 102 -16.13 9.37 -17.04
C LEU A 102 -16.31 8.99 -18.51
N THR A 103 -16.05 9.94 -19.41
CA THR A 103 -15.86 9.66 -20.83
C THR A 103 -14.56 8.90 -21.04
N ASP A 104 -14.35 8.30 -22.22
CA ASP A 104 -13.12 7.55 -22.52
C ASP A 104 -11.87 8.43 -22.38
N ALA A 105 -11.94 9.70 -22.78
CA ALA A 105 -10.84 10.66 -22.64
C ALA A 105 -10.54 11.00 -21.17
N GLU A 106 -11.57 11.21 -20.35
CA GLU A 106 -11.42 11.46 -18.91
C GLU A 106 -10.92 10.20 -18.18
N PHE A 107 -11.41 9.02 -18.58
CA PHE A 107 -10.94 7.77 -18.04
C PHE A 107 -9.47 7.48 -18.40
N ALA A 108 -9.04 7.87 -19.59
CA ALA A 108 -7.63 7.79 -19.98
C ALA A 108 -6.74 8.62 -19.04
N ILE A 109 -7.20 9.83 -18.63
CA ILE A 109 -6.50 10.63 -17.62
C ILE A 109 -6.57 9.96 -16.25
N MET A 110 -7.73 9.46 -15.82
CA MET A 110 -7.88 8.76 -14.55
C MET A 110 -6.90 7.57 -14.44
N LYS A 111 -6.74 6.79 -15.50
CA LYS A 111 -5.81 5.63 -15.52
C LYS A 111 -4.36 6.02 -15.26
N THR A 112 -3.98 7.28 -15.48
CA THR A 112 -2.59 7.71 -15.24
C THR A 112 -2.20 7.70 -13.76
N HIS A 113 -3.17 7.58 -12.81
CA HIS A 113 -2.82 7.50 -11.39
C HIS A 113 -1.91 6.32 -11.08
N ALA A 114 -2.06 5.18 -11.77
CA ALA A 114 -1.20 4.02 -11.57
C ALA A 114 0.27 4.32 -11.92
N GLU A 115 0.49 4.99 -13.06
CA GLU A 115 1.83 5.44 -13.47
C GLU A 115 2.37 6.52 -12.52
N ILE A 116 1.54 7.53 -12.17
CA ILE A 116 1.93 8.60 -11.25
C ILE A 116 2.32 8.02 -9.88
N GLY A 117 1.53 7.09 -9.34
CA GLY A 117 1.83 6.41 -8.08
C GLY A 117 3.16 5.67 -8.13
N TYR A 118 3.40 4.93 -9.20
CA TYR A 118 4.68 4.28 -9.43
C TYR A 118 5.84 5.27 -9.47
N GLN A 119 5.73 6.37 -10.21
CA GLN A 119 6.78 7.38 -10.32
C GLN A 119 7.09 8.06 -8.97
N ILE A 120 6.08 8.23 -8.10
CA ILE A 120 6.27 8.78 -6.75
C ILE A 120 7.08 7.83 -5.87
N LEU A 121 6.91 6.51 -6.03
CA LEU A 121 7.40 5.50 -5.09
C LEU A 121 8.67 4.78 -5.53
N LYS A 122 8.90 4.58 -6.83
CA LYS A 122 9.89 3.66 -7.42
C LYS A 122 11.35 3.86 -6.99
N ASP A 123 11.75 5.11 -6.72
CA ASP A 123 13.16 5.45 -6.40
C ASP A 123 13.44 5.42 -4.89
N LYS A 124 12.60 4.72 -4.13
CA LYS A 124 12.70 4.62 -2.67
C LYS A 124 12.86 3.16 -2.25
N GLU A 125 14.06 2.80 -1.83
CA GLU A 125 14.49 1.44 -1.49
C GLU A 125 13.52 0.68 -0.57
N THR A 126 12.81 1.38 0.32
CA THR A 126 11.86 0.75 1.25
C THR A 126 10.42 0.69 0.72
N LEU A 127 10.15 1.18 -0.48
CA LEU A 127 8.80 1.29 -1.07
C LEU A 127 8.64 0.51 -2.38
N GLU A 128 9.54 -0.42 -2.66
CA GLU A 128 9.49 -1.23 -3.90
C GLU A 128 8.15 -1.96 -4.04
N THR A 129 7.69 -2.63 -2.98
CA THR A 129 6.38 -3.32 -2.96
C THR A 129 5.23 -2.33 -3.16
N ALA A 130 5.29 -1.14 -2.55
CA ALA A 130 4.27 -0.11 -2.74
C ALA A 130 4.24 0.41 -4.18
N ALA A 131 5.41 0.61 -4.79
CA ALA A 131 5.53 1.03 -6.19
C ALA A 131 4.96 -0.03 -7.14
N GLU A 132 5.28 -1.30 -6.91
CA GLU A 132 4.76 -2.44 -7.67
C GLU A 132 3.22 -2.50 -7.58
N ILE A 133 2.67 -2.39 -6.37
CA ILE A 133 1.23 -2.38 -6.14
C ILE A 133 0.57 -1.21 -6.88
N ALA A 134 1.07 0.02 -6.72
CA ALA A 134 0.52 1.20 -7.39
C ALA A 134 0.51 1.04 -8.92
N TYR A 135 1.52 0.38 -9.47
CA TYR A 135 1.67 0.20 -10.91
C TYR A 135 0.83 -0.93 -11.49
N THR A 136 0.39 -1.90 -10.67
CA THR A 136 -0.16 -3.17 -11.20
C THR A 136 -1.53 -3.57 -10.64
N HIS A 137 -2.08 -2.84 -9.66
CA HIS A 137 -3.37 -3.21 -9.04
C HIS A 137 -4.57 -3.10 -9.99
N HIS A 138 -4.44 -2.44 -11.13
CA HIS A 138 -5.43 -2.38 -12.20
C HIS A 138 -5.11 -3.27 -13.40
N GLU A 139 -4.04 -4.05 -13.32
CA GLU A 139 -3.79 -5.07 -14.33
C GLU A 139 -4.82 -6.20 -14.21
N ARG A 140 -5.12 -6.83 -15.33
CA ARG A 140 -6.14 -7.87 -15.43
C ARG A 140 -5.55 -9.16 -15.94
N TRP A 141 -6.02 -10.27 -15.40
CA TRP A 141 -5.57 -11.59 -15.80
C TRP A 141 -5.64 -11.84 -17.32
N ASP A 142 -6.60 -11.20 -17.99
CA ASP A 142 -6.84 -11.28 -19.43
C ASP A 142 -6.00 -10.30 -20.26
N GLY A 143 -5.09 -9.54 -19.67
CA GLY A 143 -4.25 -8.54 -20.34
C GLY A 143 -4.99 -7.26 -20.77
N GLN A 144 -6.26 -7.10 -20.39
CA GLN A 144 -7.04 -5.89 -20.71
C GLN A 144 -6.98 -4.84 -19.60
N GLY A 145 -6.03 -5.00 -18.68
CA GLY A 145 -5.76 -4.06 -17.61
C GLY A 145 -4.93 -2.86 -18.04
N TYR A 146 -4.47 -2.09 -17.08
CA TYR A 146 -3.59 -0.96 -17.28
C TYR A 146 -2.64 -0.77 -16.10
N PRO A 147 -1.50 -0.07 -16.24
CA PRO A 147 -1.09 0.72 -17.42
C PRO A 147 -0.31 -0.08 -18.46
N GLN A 148 0.20 -1.28 -18.13
CA GLN A 148 1.13 -2.04 -18.96
C GLN A 148 0.44 -3.10 -19.83
N GLY A 149 -0.78 -3.52 -19.47
CA GLY A 149 -1.48 -4.63 -20.12
C GLY A 149 -0.83 -5.98 -19.82
N LEU A 150 -0.30 -6.16 -18.61
CA LEU A 150 0.25 -7.43 -18.17
C LEU A 150 -0.85 -8.50 -18.08
N GLU A 151 -0.49 -9.76 -18.39
CA GLU A 151 -1.43 -10.87 -18.32
C GLU A 151 -0.92 -12.00 -17.43
N LYS A 152 -1.84 -12.70 -16.81
CA LYS A 152 -1.59 -13.93 -16.03
C LYS A 152 -0.52 -13.73 -14.95
N GLU A 153 0.47 -14.62 -14.88
CA GLU A 153 1.56 -14.59 -13.91
C GLU A 153 2.59 -13.48 -14.16
N ASN A 154 2.54 -12.80 -15.31
CA ASN A 154 3.36 -11.59 -15.53
C ASN A 154 2.90 -10.44 -14.64
N ILE A 155 1.66 -10.48 -14.15
CA ILE A 155 1.20 -9.54 -13.13
C ILE A 155 1.82 -9.95 -11.78
N PRO A 156 2.58 -9.08 -11.12
CA PRO A 156 3.13 -9.36 -9.80
C PRO A 156 2.07 -9.84 -8.80
N LEU A 157 2.45 -10.74 -7.90
CA LEU A 157 1.51 -11.32 -6.94
C LEU A 157 0.88 -10.27 -6.04
N SER A 158 1.65 -9.25 -5.63
CA SER A 158 1.18 -8.10 -4.86
C SER A 158 0.05 -7.36 -5.58
N GLY A 159 0.22 -7.06 -6.87
CA GLY A 159 -0.80 -6.42 -7.70
C GLY A 159 -2.07 -7.28 -7.84
N ARG A 160 -1.92 -8.59 -8.07
CA ARG A 160 -3.07 -9.52 -8.15
C ARG A 160 -3.87 -9.58 -6.86
N ILE A 161 -3.19 -9.64 -5.71
CA ILE A 161 -3.84 -9.68 -4.39
C ILE A 161 -4.59 -8.37 -4.13
N VAL A 162 -3.95 -7.23 -4.38
CA VAL A 162 -4.56 -5.91 -4.13
C VAL A 162 -5.73 -5.67 -5.09
N ALA A 163 -5.63 -6.06 -6.36
CA ALA A 163 -6.75 -5.98 -7.31
C ALA A 163 -8.01 -6.73 -6.82
N ILE A 164 -7.82 -7.91 -6.21
CA ILE A 164 -8.92 -8.69 -5.64
C ILE A 164 -9.47 -7.99 -4.39
N ALA A 165 -8.60 -7.53 -3.49
CA ALA A 165 -8.98 -6.87 -2.25
C ALA A 165 -9.79 -5.59 -2.52
N ASP A 166 -9.32 -4.74 -3.43
CA ASP A 166 -9.99 -3.50 -3.83
C ASP A 166 -11.32 -3.78 -4.51
N THR A 167 -11.37 -4.69 -5.48
CA THR A 167 -12.61 -5.09 -6.15
C THR A 167 -13.64 -5.61 -5.14
N TYR A 168 -13.22 -6.45 -4.20
CA TYR A 168 -14.12 -7.00 -3.17
C TYR A 168 -14.66 -5.89 -2.25
N ASP A 169 -13.80 -4.99 -1.77
CA ASP A 169 -14.22 -3.87 -0.93
C ASP A 169 -15.17 -2.93 -1.69
N ALA A 170 -14.88 -2.65 -2.96
CA ALA A 170 -15.74 -1.85 -3.83
C ALA A 170 -17.14 -2.45 -4.04
N LEU A 171 -17.25 -3.78 -4.07
CA LEU A 171 -18.54 -4.48 -4.19
C LEU A 171 -19.33 -4.48 -2.87
N ARG A 172 -18.64 -4.51 -1.73
CA ARG A 172 -19.24 -4.58 -0.39
C ARG A 172 -19.55 -3.23 0.23
N SER A 173 -18.91 -2.17 -0.25
CA SER A 173 -19.06 -0.81 0.28
C SER A 173 -20.17 -0.04 -0.43
N ILE A 174 -20.93 0.77 0.33
CA ILE A 174 -21.87 1.72 -0.23
C ILE A 174 -21.06 2.81 -0.94
N ARG A 175 -21.29 2.98 -2.23
CA ARG A 175 -20.73 4.10 -3.01
C ARG A 175 -21.87 5.05 -3.42
N PRO A 176 -21.59 6.36 -3.66
CA PRO A 176 -22.62 7.35 -3.99
C PRO A 176 -23.56 6.96 -5.15
N TYR A 177 -23.12 6.01 -5.99
CA TYR A 177 -23.82 5.59 -7.20
C TYR A 177 -24.21 4.11 -7.24
N LYS A 178 -23.97 3.34 -6.13
CA LYS A 178 -24.26 1.91 -6.12
C LYS A 178 -24.52 1.38 -4.70
N LEU A 179 -25.62 0.65 -4.52
CA LEU A 179 -25.86 -0.14 -3.31
C LEU A 179 -24.87 -1.34 -3.27
N PRO A 180 -24.46 -1.80 -2.08
CA PRO A 180 -23.65 -2.99 -1.94
C PRO A 180 -24.41 -4.23 -2.43
N PHE A 181 -23.66 -5.22 -2.91
CA PHE A 181 -24.20 -6.54 -3.19
C PHE A 181 -24.40 -7.33 -1.91
#